data_fa66c3e1428c98064fde7091e0f395b3
#
_entry.id   fa66c3e1428c98064fde7091e0f395b3
#
_cell.length_a   1.000
_cell.length_b   1.000
_cell.length_c   1.000
_cell.angle_alpha   90.00
_cell.angle_beta   90.00
_cell.angle_gamma   90.00
#
_symmetry.space_group_name_H-M   'P 1'
#
loop_
_entity.id
_entity.type
_entity.pdbx_description
1 polymer ?
#
loop_
_entity_poly.entity_id
_entity_poly.type
_entity_poly.pdbx_seq_one_letter_code
_entity_poly.pdbx_strand_id
1 'polypeptide(L)'
;MAQAKQPVKRTYQAVLDWQDESRRAFGKMLLNWRRRNGWTQYTACEWGTEAKFEVISYGNLSVIEQGKAGELRQKAFFQLEELNRRLAEKDLGSVTTQRLKDQLKDAEPLRGDDGKLWDAVDFWKCYIGYEPVPKLYQVTSAPAMTPKQSEEVCRSMRKRVRQVIKEGEYDVSQAIEKLIAKAPQEHQKRFREVLGVDDYTPAELSQLWAPDADGQEYQPWRWIDLWNCEHPPVEYQ
;
A
#
# COMPACT_ATOMS: atom_id res chain seq x y z
N MET A 1 2.83 -23.11 42.97
CA MET A 1 4.20 -22.75 42.51
C MET A 1 4.21 -22.85 40.99
N ALA A 2 4.24 -21.71 40.30
CA ALA A 2 4.32 -21.70 38.84
C ALA A 2 5.77 -22.01 38.42
N GLN A 3 5.99 -23.06 37.68
CA GLN A 3 7.30 -23.36 37.09
C GLN A 3 7.64 -22.29 36.07
N ALA A 4 8.71 -21.54 36.32
CA ALA A 4 9.26 -20.60 35.35
C ALA A 4 9.69 -21.41 34.11
N LYS A 5 9.06 -21.15 32.96
CA LYS A 5 9.47 -21.71 31.68
C LYS A 5 10.93 -21.31 31.40
N GLN A 6 11.82 -22.28 31.35
CA GLN A 6 13.21 -22.05 30.95
C GLN A 6 13.25 -21.44 29.55
N PRO A 7 14.09 -20.43 29.30
CA PRO A 7 14.24 -19.83 27.99
C PRO A 7 14.75 -20.89 27.00
N VAL A 8 13.97 -21.16 25.97
CA VAL A 8 14.36 -22.06 24.88
C VAL A 8 15.57 -21.41 24.17
N LYS A 9 16.73 -22.06 24.19
CA LYS A 9 17.89 -21.66 23.38
C LYS A 9 17.52 -21.80 21.90
N ARG A 10 17.22 -20.68 21.25
CA ARG A 10 16.97 -20.66 19.80
C ARG A 10 18.29 -20.81 19.06
N THR A 11 18.30 -21.66 18.02
CA THR A 11 19.43 -21.69 17.07
C THR A 11 19.48 -20.38 16.29
N TYR A 12 20.64 -20.04 15.73
CA TYR A 12 20.79 -18.84 14.90
C TYR A 12 19.76 -18.81 13.74
N GLN A 13 19.55 -19.95 13.08
CA GLN A 13 18.55 -20.08 12.02
C GLN A 13 17.13 -19.79 12.54
N ALA A 14 16.75 -20.32 13.68
CA ALA A 14 15.45 -20.07 14.28
C ALA A 14 15.23 -18.59 14.66
N VAL A 15 16.30 -17.84 14.93
CA VAL A 15 16.21 -16.38 15.14
C VAL A 15 15.96 -15.66 13.83
N LEU A 16 16.63 -16.06 12.74
CA LEU A 16 16.43 -15.48 11.41
C LEU A 16 15.01 -15.75 10.91
N ASP A 17 14.54 -17.00 11.01
CA ASP A 17 13.19 -17.39 10.61
C ASP A 17 12.13 -16.59 11.37
N TRP A 18 12.32 -16.40 12.67
CA TRP A 18 11.42 -15.59 13.51
C TRP A 18 11.42 -14.12 13.12
N GLN A 19 12.59 -13.54 12.79
CA GLN A 19 12.67 -12.17 12.30
C GLN A 19 11.94 -11.98 10.97
N ASP A 20 12.11 -12.92 10.05
CA ASP A 20 11.43 -12.88 8.75
C ASP A 20 9.91 -13.03 8.88
N GLU A 21 9.45 -13.89 9.78
CA GLU A 21 8.03 -14.03 10.10
C GLU A 21 7.47 -12.74 10.69
N SER A 22 8.19 -12.12 11.64
CA SER A 22 7.80 -10.86 12.27
C SER A 22 7.71 -9.71 11.27
N ARG A 23 8.69 -9.60 10.35
CA ARG A 23 8.69 -8.59 9.28
C ARG A 23 7.50 -8.76 8.34
N ARG A 24 7.17 -10.00 7.97
CA ARG A 24 5.99 -10.29 7.15
C ARG A 24 4.68 -9.94 7.87
N ALA A 25 4.58 -10.29 9.16
CA ALA A 25 3.42 -9.96 9.98
C ALA A 25 3.24 -8.43 10.11
N PHE A 26 4.32 -7.70 10.38
CA PHE A 26 4.34 -6.24 10.43
C PHE A 26 3.92 -5.60 9.10
N GLY A 27 4.47 -6.09 7.99
CA GLY A 27 4.10 -5.62 6.66
C GLY A 27 2.62 -5.81 6.36
N LYS A 28 2.08 -7.01 6.66
CA LYS A 28 0.64 -7.29 6.53
C LYS A 28 -0.22 -6.40 7.42
N MET A 29 0.25 -6.09 8.63
CA MET A 29 -0.43 -5.16 9.53
C MET A 29 -0.57 -3.77 8.90
N LEU A 30 0.52 -3.20 8.37
CA LEU A 30 0.49 -1.89 7.72
C LEU A 30 -0.42 -1.90 6.48
N LEU A 31 -0.34 -2.96 5.68
CA LEU A 31 -1.22 -3.16 4.53
C LEU A 31 -2.70 -3.15 4.95
N ASN A 32 -3.04 -3.91 6.00
CA ASN A 32 -4.41 -4.00 6.49
C ASN A 32 -4.88 -2.67 7.10
N TRP A 33 -4.03 -1.96 7.84
CA TRP A 33 -4.33 -0.64 8.36
C TRP A 33 -4.62 0.37 7.24
N ARG A 34 -3.76 0.44 6.24
CA ARG A 34 -3.94 1.31 5.07
C ARG A 34 -5.25 0.99 4.33
N ARG A 35 -5.52 -0.30 4.08
CA ARG A 35 -6.74 -0.76 3.39
C ARG A 35 -8.02 -0.43 4.15
N ARG A 36 -8.01 -0.62 5.47
CA ARG A 36 -9.15 -0.26 6.33
C ARG A 36 -9.49 1.22 6.23
N ASN A 37 -8.48 2.07 6.04
CA ASN A 37 -8.64 3.49 5.80
C ASN A 37 -8.99 3.84 4.34
N GLY A 38 -9.16 2.86 3.46
CA GLY A 38 -9.43 3.10 2.03
C GLY A 38 -8.29 3.79 1.29
N TRP A 39 -7.06 3.68 1.79
CA TRP A 39 -5.91 4.36 1.24
C TRP A 39 -5.19 3.55 0.18
N THR A 40 -4.72 4.23 -0.85
CA THR A 40 -3.70 3.73 -1.77
C THR A 40 -2.31 3.89 -1.14
N GLN A 41 -1.29 3.25 -1.71
CA GLN A 41 0.11 3.43 -1.26
C GLN A 41 0.58 4.89 -1.40
N TYR A 42 -0.05 5.68 -2.26
CA TYR A 42 0.28 7.09 -2.48
C TYR A 42 -0.39 8.05 -1.49
N THR A 43 -1.49 7.65 -0.85
CA THR A 43 -2.29 8.56 -0.01
C THR A 43 -1.47 9.20 1.11
N ALA A 44 -0.64 8.43 1.82
CA ALA A 44 0.23 8.96 2.86
C ALA A 44 1.28 9.93 2.30
N CYS A 45 1.86 9.62 1.12
CA CYS A 45 2.86 10.50 0.47
C CYS A 45 2.23 11.81 0.00
N GLU A 46 1.03 11.77 -0.60
CA GLU A 46 0.29 12.95 -0.99
C GLU A 46 -0.02 13.83 0.23
N TRP A 47 -0.47 13.20 1.33
CA TRP A 47 -0.73 13.92 2.57
C TRP A 47 0.54 14.56 3.13
N GLY A 48 1.65 13.81 3.24
CA GLY A 48 2.93 14.34 3.72
C GLY A 48 3.43 15.51 2.87
N THR A 49 3.23 15.44 1.55
CA THR A 49 3.60 16.53 0.61
C THR A 49 2.77 17.78 0.83
N GLU A 50 1.45 17.67 0.89
CA GLU A 50 0.57 18.82 1.08
C GLU A 50 0.68 19.42 2.48
N ALA A 51 0.75 18.58 3.51
CA ALA A 51 0.82 19.00 4.92
C ALA A 51 2.26 19.25 5.42
N LYS A 52 3.28 19.08 4.54
CA LYS A 52 4.71 19.35 4.79
C LYS A 52 5.29 18.58 5.96
N PHE A 53 5.02 17.28 6.03
CA PHE A 53 5.68 16.38 6.99
C PHE A 53 6.23 15.15 6.27
N GLU A 54 7.23 14.52 6.90
CA GLU A 54 7.89 13.36 6.32
C GLU A 54 7.11 12.07 6.55
N VAL A 55 6.98 11.29 5.48
CA VAL A 55 6.35 9.96 5.49
C VAL A 55 7.24 8.95 4.79
N ILE A 56 6.96 7.67 5.02
CA ILE A 56 7.59 6.60 4.26
C ILE A 56 7.17 6.74 2.79
N SER A 57 8.15 6.75 1.88
CA SER A 57 7.86 6.81 0.44
C SER A 57 7.05 5.59 0.00
N TYR A 58 6.20 5.75 -1.01
CA TYR A 58 5.34 4.67 -1.52
C TYR A 58 6.15 3.42 -1.93
N GLY A 59 7.33 3.59 -2.53
CA GLY A 59 8.20 2.48 -2.90
C GLY A 59 8.70 1.69 -1.69
N ASN A 60 9.15 2.39 -0.63
CA ASN A 60 9.57 1.76 0.61
C ASN A 60 8.38 1.11 1.34
N LEU A 61 7.23 1.79 1.38
CA LEU A 61 6.02 1.23 1.98
C LEU A 61 5.62 -0.08 1.29
N SER A 62 5.66 -0.14 -0.05
CA SER A 62 5.39 -1.35 -0.81
C SER A 62 6.30 -2.51 -0.42
N VAL A 63 7.61 -2.25 -0.27
CA VAL A 63 8.59 -3.28 0.13
C VAL A 63 8.34 -3.75 1.57
N ILE A 64 7.96 -2.83 2.46
CA ILE A 64 7.60 -3.16 3.85
C ILE A 64 6.33 -4.02 3.90
N GLU A 65 5.27 -3.61 3.20
CA GLU A 65 3.98 -4.34 3.14
C GLU A 65 4.14 -5.75 2.59
N GLN A 66 5.09 -5.99 1.69
CA GLN A 66 5.43 -7.31 1.17
C GLN A 66 6.31 -8.14 2.12
N GLY A 67 6.72 -7.58 3.27
CA GLY A 67 7.65 -8.25 4.20
C GLY A 67 9.06 -8.44 3.63
N LYS A 68 9.41 -7.74 2.55
CA LYS A 68 10.71 -7.82 1.86
C LYS A 68 11.70 -6.78 2.34
N ALA A 69 11.29 -5.87 3.22
CA ALA A 69 12.19 -4.89 3.79
C ALA A 69 13.23 -5.61 4.69
N GLY A 70 14.49 -5.36 4.42
CA GLY A 70 15.59 -5.78 5.29
C GLY A 70 15.53 -5.04 6.64
N GLU A 71 16.61 -4.38 7.05
CA GLU A 71 16.58 -3.52 8.23
C GLU A 71 15.88 -2.20 7.93
N LEU A 72 14.81 -1.91 8.69
CA LEU A 72 14.21 -0.58 8.70
C LEU A 72 15.04 0.36 9.57
N ARG A 73 15.35 1.53 9.02
CA ARG A 73 16.00 2.59 9.78
C ARG A 73 15.03 3.16 10.80
N GLN A 74 15.54 3.59 11.94
CA GLN A 74 14.78 4.22 13.02
C GLN A 74 13.83 5.32 12.51
N LYS A 75 14.25 6.09 11.51
CA LYS A 75 13.45 7.14 10.88
C LYS A 75 12.09 6.63 10.39
N ALA A 76 11.98 5.40 9.88
CA ALA A 76 10.73 4.85 9.39
C ALA A 76 9.67 4.72 10.50
N PHE A 77 10.09 4.36 11.71
CA PHE A 77 9.19 4.22 12.86
C PHE A 77 8.68 5.59 13.35
N PHE A 78 9.53 6.61 13.36
CA PHE A 78 9.10 7.99 13.65
C PHE A 78 8.14 8.54 12.59
N GLN A 79 8.33 8.19 11.33
CA GLN A 79 7.40 8.57 10.25
C GLN A 79 6.05 7.90 10.41
N LEU A 80 6.01 6.63 10.86
CA LEU A 80 4.75 5.94 11.17
C LEU A 80 4.07 6.55 12.40
N GLU A 81 4.82 6.87 13.45
CA GLU A 81 4.30 7.56 14.64
C GLU A 81 3.69 8.91 14.28
N GLU A 82 4.38 9.75 13.53
CA GLU A 82 3.90 11.08 13.15
C GLU A 82 2.60 10.98 12.32
N LEU A 83 2.56 10.05 11.35
CA LEU A 83 1.35 9.77 10.59
C LEU A 83 0.19 9.35 11.51
N ASN A 84 0.47 8.44 12.43
CA ASN A 84 -0.51 7.88 13.37
C ASN A 84 -1.04 8.92 14.37
N ARG A 85 -0.12 9.74 14.90
CA ARG A 85 -0.44 10.85 15.81
C ARG A 85 -1.35 11.88 15.14
N ARG A 86 -1.02 12.30 13.91
CA ARG A 86 -1.84 13.25 13.14
C ARG A 86 -3.25 12.74 12.90
N LEU A 87 -3.40 11.44 12.59
CA LEU A 87 -4.72 10.81 12.49
C LEU A 87 -5.49 10.87 13.80
N ALA A 88 -4.84 10.56 14.92
CA ALA A 88 -5.46 10.56 16.24
C ALA A 88 -5.91 11.96 16.67
N GLU A 89 -5.11 12.98 16.36
CA GLU A 89 -5.37 14.39 16.66
C GLU A 89 -6.28 15.07 15.62
N LYS A 90 -6.60 14.38 14.51
CA LYS A 90 -7.32 14.97 13.36
C LYS A 90 -6.58 16.19 12.78
N ASP A 91 -5.26 16.23 12.93
CA ASP A 91 -4.41 17.27 12.37
C ASP A 91 -4.11 16.97 10.90
N LEU A 92 -4.98 17.40 10.01
CA LEU A 92 -4.81 17.22 8.57
C LEU A 92 -3.78 18.20 7.98
N GLY A 93 -3.33 19.21 8.74
CA GLY A 93 -2.42 20.23 8.27
C GLY A 93 -3.00 21.07 7.11
N SER A 94 -2.15 21.49 6.18
CA SER A 94 -2.52 22.36 5.06
C SER A 94 -3.04 21.59 3.82
N VAL A 95 -3.76 20.46 4.02
CA VAL A 95 -4.33 19.70 2.91
C VAL A 95 -5.35 20.55 2.15
N THR A 96 -5.15 20.68 0.83
CA THR A 96 -6.01 21.46 -0.07
C THR A 96 -6.89 20.59 -0.96
N THR A 97 -6.38 19.44 -1.36
CA THR A 97 -7.06 18.50 -2.26
C THR A 97 -8.31 17.90 -1.62
N GLN A 98 -9.49 18.14 -2.17
CA GLN A 98 -10.75 17.66 -1.62
C GLN A 98 -10.80 16.12 -1.50
N ARG A 99 -10.35 15.40 -2.53
CA ARG A 99 -10.25 13.95 -2.51
C ARG A 99 -9.44 13.44 -1.30
N LEU A 100 -8.30 14.08 -1.02
CA LEU A 100 -7.44 13.70 0.10
C LEU A 100 -8.10 14.02 1.44
N LYS A 101 -8.78 15.17 1.57
CA LYS A 101 -9.59 15.50 2.75
C LYS A 101 -10.65 14.42 3.03
N ASP A 102 -11.36 13.99 1.99
CA ASP A 102 -12.40 12.97 2.12
C ASP A 102 -11.83 11.60 2.55
N GLN A 103 -10.63 11.24 2.04
CA GLN A 103 -9.95 10.01 2.45
C GLN A 103 -9.41 10.06 3.89
N LEU A 104 -9.02 11.24 4.38
CA LEU A 104 -8.44 11.41 5.71
C LEU A 104 -9.50 11.65 6.80
N LYS A 105 -10.67 12.17 6.42
CA LYS A 105 -11.73 12.56 7.36
C LYS A 105 -12.14 11.42 8.31
N ASP A 106 -12.35 10.24 7.74
CA ASP A 106 -12.82 9.05 8.46
C ASP A 106 -11.70 8.06 8.73
N ALA A 107 -10.45 8.44 8.45
CA ALA A 107 -9.32 7.58 8.68
C ALA A 107 -9.04 7.40 10.17
N GLU A 108 -8.78 6.14 10.55
CA GLU A 108 -8.54 5.74 11.92
C GLU A 108 -7.04 5.51 12.19
N PRO A 109 -6.54 6.00 13.34
CA PRO A 109 -5.17 5.71 13.75
C PRO A 109 -5.02 4.23 14.15
N LEU A 110 -3.80 3.72 14.02
CA LEU A 110 -3.43 2.40 14.49
C LEU A 110 -3.30 2.39 16.02
N ARG A 111 -4.01 1.47 16.65
CA ARG A 111 -4.01 1.27 18.10
C ARG A 111 -3.72 -0.18 18.45
N GLY A 112 -3.14 -0.39 19.61
CA GLY A 112 -3.01 -1.70 20.22
C GLY A 112 -4.34 -2.31 20.64
N ASP A 113 -4.33 -3.58 21.01
CA ASP A 113 -5.52 -4.28 21.55
C ASP A 113 -6.04 -3.66 22.88
N ASP A 114 -5.20 -2.90 23.56
CA ASP A 114 -5.50 -2.13 24.77
C ASP A 114 -6.10 -0.74 24.45
N GLY A 115 -6.24 -0.39 23.17
CA GLY A 115 -6.72 0.92 22.71
C GLY A 115 -5.66 2.02 22.72
N LYS A 116 -4.43 1.75 23.20
CA LYS A 116 -3.34 2.72 23.21
C LYS A 116 -2.96 3.08 21.75
N LEU A 117 -2.75 4.37 21.50
CA LEU A 117 -2.17 4.84 20.25
C LEU A 117 -0.73 4.35 20.15
N TRP A 118 -0.37 3.72 19.03
CA TRP A 118 1.00 3.25 18.81
C TRP A 118 1.94 4.41 18.50
N ASP A 119 3.08 4.40 19.20
CA ASP A 119 4.22 5.25 18.98
C ASP A 119 5.34 4.52 18.20
N ALA A 120 6.47 5.18 17.94
CA ALA A 120 7.60 4.61 17.22
C ALA A 120 8.16 3.34 17.88
N VAL A 121 8.09 3.26 19.20
CA VAL A 121 8.59 2.11 19.96
C VAL A 121 7.65 0.90 19.80
N ASP A 122 6.34 1.12 19.79
CA ASP A 122 5.34 0.07 19.59
C ASP A 122 5.47 -0.51 18.14
N PHE A 123 5.60 0.35 17.13
CA PHE A 123 5.88 -0.08 15.75
C PHE A 123 7.19 -0.87 15.65
N TRP A 124 8.27 -0.39 16.28
CA TRP A 124 9.54 -1.09 16.28
C TRP A 124 9.46 -2.46 16.98
N LYS A 125 8.84 -2.54 18.15
CA LYS A 125 8.64 -3.80 18.88
C LYS A 125 7.87 -4.82 18.04
N CYS A 126 6.82 -4.39 17.34
CA CYS A 126 6.06 -5.27 16.44
C CYS A 126 6.94 -5.75 15.27
N TYR A 127 7.71 -4.86 14.66
CA TYR A 127 8.61 -5.18 13.55
C TYR A 127 9.64 -6.25 13.93
N ILE A 128 10.20 -6.18 15.14
CA ILE A 128 11.16 -7.17 15.65
C ILE A 128 10.50 -8.36 16.33
N GLY A 129 9.16 -8.43 16.38
CA GLY A 129 8.38 -9.55 16.92
C GLY A 129 8.23 -9.58 18.45
N TYR A 130 8.58 -8.51 19.15
CA TYR A 130 8.35 -8.40 20.59
C TYR A 130 6.91 -8.10 20.94
N GLU A 131 6.24 -7.28 20.12
CA GLU A 131 4.83 -6.95 20.27
C GLU A 131 4.04 -7.68 19.18
N PRO A 132 2.95 -8.37 19.51
CA PRO A 132 2.13 -9.00 18.49
C PRO A 132 1.39 -7.96 17.66
N VAL A 133 1.08 -8.31 16.42
CA VAL A 133 0.18 -7.52 15.58
C VAL A 133 -1.18 -7.43 16.28
N PRO A 134 -1.78 -6.22 16.43
CA PRO A 134 -3.10 -6.10 17.04
C PRO A 134 -4.16 -6.89 16.26
N LYS A 135 -5.08 -7.53 16.98
CA LYS A 135 -6.09 -8.45 16.43
C LYS A 135 -6.87 -7.85 15.27
N LEU A 136 -7.16 -6.55 15.36
CA LEU A 136 -7.89 -5.80 14.33
C LEU A 136 -7.18 -5.87 12.95
N TYR A 137 -5.85 -6.02 12.93
CA TYR A 137 -5.03 -6.01 11.72
C TYR A 137 -4.42 -7.37 11.38
N GLN A 138 -4.77 -8.43 12.15
CA GLN A 138 -4.33 -9.81 11.86
C GLN A 138 -5.13 -10.44 10.72
N VAL A 139 -6.35 -9.96 10.49
CA VAL A 139 -7.26 -10.54 9.49
C VAL A 139 -6.86 -10.08 8.10
N THR A 140 -6.51 -11.02 7.25
CA THR A 140 -6.11 -10.82 5.85
C THR A 140 -7.26 -10.42 4.92
N SER A 141 -8.50 -10.48 5.37
CA SER A 141 -9.65 -10.01 4.60
C SER A 141 -9.78 -8.49 4.74
N ALA A 142 -8.99 -7.75 3.97
CA ALA A 142 -9.41 -6.38 3.65
C ALA A 142 -10.82 -6.46 3.06
N PRO A 143 -11.74 -5.55 3.43
CA PRO A 143 -13.01 -5.49 2.74
C PRO A 143 -12.69 -5.33 1.25
N ALA A 144 -13.25 -6.20 0.43
CA ALA A 144 -13.14 -6.07 -1.02
C ALA A 144 -13.56 -4.64 -1.37
N MET A 145 -12.79 -3.96 -2.24
CA MET A 145 -13.20 -2.64 -2.71
C MET A 145 -14.66 -2.71 -3.17
N THR A 146 -15.45 -1.74 -2.75
CA THR A 146 -16.81 -1.65 -3.29
C THR A 146 -16.73 -1.43 -4.81
N PRO A 147 -17.73 -1.85 -5.58
CA PRO A 147 -17.76 -1.62 -7.03
C PRO A 147 -17.50 -0.15 -7.40
N LYS A 148 -18.05 0.78 -6.62
CA LYS A 148 -17.85 2.23 -6.81
C LYS A 148 -16.40 2.65 -6.61
N GLN A 149 -15.74 2.18 -5.55
CA GLN A 149 -14.32 2.46 -5.28
C GLN A 149 -13.43 1.87 -6.38
N SER A 150 -13.69 0.64 -6.80
CA SER A 150 -12.96 -0.03 -7.87
C SER A 150 -13.08 0.71 -9.20
N GLU A 151 -14.28 1.19 -9.54
CA GLU A 151 -14.53 1.99 -10.74
C GLU A 151 -13.78 3.32 -10.69
N GLU A 152 -13.76 3.99 -9.56
CA GLU A 152 -13.05 5.26 -9.38
C GLU A 152 -11.53 5.10 -9.56
N VAL A 153 -10.95 4.03 -9.02
CA VAL A 153 -9.54 3.69 -9.22
C VAL A 153 -9.26 3.40 -10.69
N CYS A 154 -10.06 2.57 -11.35
CA CYS A 154 -9.91 2.28 -12.79
C CYS A 154 -10.03 3.56 -13.63
N ARG A 155 -10.98 4.45 -13.32
CA ARG A 155 -11.15 5.73 -14.00
C ARG A 155 -9.92 6.63 -13.85
N SER A 156 -9.36 6.70 -12.64
CA SER A 156 -8.13 7.46 -12.38
C SER A 156 -6.95 6.92 -13.19
N MET A 157 -6.79 5.59 -13.26
CA MET A 157 -5.73 4.96 -14.05
C MET A 157 -5.89 5.21 -15.54
N ARG A 158 -7.09 5.05 -16.09
CA ARG A 158 -7.40 5.36 -17.50
C ARG A 158 -7.08 6.80 -17.83
N LYS A 159 -7.40 7.74 -16.92
CA LYS A 159 -7.05 9.16 -17.09
C LYS A 159 -5.53 9.36 -17.17
N ARG A 160 -4.77 8.71 -16.28
CA ARG A 160 -3.30 8.79 -16.27
C ARG A 160 -2.70 8.22 -17.56
N VAL A 161 -3.16 7.04 -18.00
CA VAL A 161 -2.70 6.41 -19.25
C VAL A 161 -2.97 7.31 -20.45
N ARG A 162 -4.18 7.88 -20.56
CA ARG A 162 -4.52 8.82 -21.64
C ARG A 162 -3.64 10.06 -21.64
N GLN A 163 -3.30 10.57 -20.46
CA GLN A 163 -2.40 11.72 -20.33
C GLN A 163 -1.00 11.39 -20.85
N VAL A 164 -0.43 10.25 -20.43
CA VAL A 164 0.90 9.79 -20.87
C VAL A 164 0.93 9.55 -22.39
N ILE A 165 -0.11 8.92 -22.95
CA ILE A 165 -0.22 8.70 -24.40
C ILE A 165 -0.27 10.03 -25.15
N LYS A 166 -1.03 11.01 -24.64
CA LYS A 166 -1.15 12.32 -25.24
C LYS A 166 0.16 13.13 -25.16
N GLU A 167 0.83 13.12 -24.02
CA GLU A 167 2.11 13.80 -23.81
C GLU A 167 3.24 13.21 -24.67
N GLY A 168 3.20 11.91 -24.94
CA GLY A 168 4.17 11.22 -25.79
C GLY A 168 3.79 11.17 -27.28
N GLU A 169 2.65 11.76 -27.69
CA GLU A 169 2.14 11.74 -29.08
C GLU A 169 2.03 10.31 -29.69
N TYR A 170 1.75 9.31 -28.83
CA TYR A 170 1.65 7.93 -29.27
C TYR A 170 0.31 7.61 -29.92
N ASP A 171 0.33 6.65 -30.87
CA ASP A 171 -0.91 6.00 -31.29
C ASP A 171 -1.55 5.26 -30.14
N VAL A 172 -2.84 5.55 -29.88
CA VAL A 172 -3.56 5.07 -28.68
C VAL A 172 -3.60 3.54 -28.63
N SER A 173 -3.91 2.89 -29.76
CA SER A 173 -4.07 1.43 -29.80
C SER A 173 -2.73 0.72 -29.57
N GLN A 174 -1.69 1.18 -30.27
CA GLN A 174 -0.35 0.61 -30.12
C GLN A 174 0.23 0.85 -28.71
N ALA A 175 -0.01 2.04 -28.14
CA ALA A 175 0.45 2.35 -26.79
C ALA A 175 -0.23 1.47 -25.74
N ILE A 176 -1.54 1.25 -25.84
CA ILE A 176 -2.28 0.39 -24.93
C ILE A 176 -1.80 -1.06 -25.03
N GLU A 177 -1.63 -1.62 -26.23
CA GLU A 177 -1.13 -3.00 -26.39
C GLU A 177 0.29 -3.16 -25.85
N LYS A 178 1.20 -2.22 -26.11
CA LYS A 178 2.55 -2.22 -25.54
C LYS A 178 2.54 -2.11 -24.02
N LEU A 179 1.65 -1.31 -23.45
CA LEU A 179 1.49 -1.18 -22.02
C LEU A 179 0.97 -2.47 -21.39
N ILE A 180 -0.02 -3.13 -22.00
CA ILE A 180 -0.55 -4.42 -21.55
C ILE A 180 0.56 -5.48 -21.57
N ALA A 181 1.40 -5.48 -22.59
CA ALA A 181 2.54 -6.41 -22.72
C ALA A 181 3.60 -6.26 -21.60
N LYS A 182 3.61 -5.13 -20.86
CA LYS A 182 4.48 -4.97 -19.67
C LYS A 182 4.00 -5.76 -18.46
N ALA A 183 2.72 -6.08 -18.41
CA ALA A 183 2.17 -6.90 -17.34
C ALA A 183 2.59 -8.38 -17.52
N PRO A 184 2.88 -9.13 -16.43
CA PRO A 184 3.00 -10.57 -16.48
C PRO A 184 1.78 -11.21 -17.15
N GLN A 185 1.98 -12.31 -17.86
CA GLN A 185 0.95 -12.95 -18.68
C GLN A 185 -0.33 -13.25 -17.87
N GLU A 186 -0.19 -13.71 -16.64
CA GLU A 186 -1.30 -13.99 -15.71
C GLU A 186 -2.12 -12.75 -15.33
N HIS A 187 -1.54 -11.56 -15.48
CA HIS A 187 -2.18 -10.30 -15.12
C HIS A 187 -2.71 -9.49 -16.32
N GLN A 188 -2.34 -9.87 -17.54
CA GLN A 188 -2.71 -9.10 -18.75
C GLN A 188 -4.22 -8.98 -18.93
N LYS A 189 -4.98 -10.07 -18.69
CA LYS A 189 -6.45 -10.03 -18.77
C LYS A 189 -7.04 -9.01 -17.81
N ARG A 190 -6.66 -9.06 -16.52
CA ARG A 190 -7.09 -8.08 -15.52
C ARG A 190 -6.71 -6.65 -15.90
N PHE A 191 -5.53 -6.48 -16.47
CA PHE A 191 -5.05 -5.16 -16.86
C PHE A 191 -5.84 -4.59 -18.05
N ARG A 192 -6.25 -5.41 -19.00
CA ARG A 192 -7.17 -5.02 -20.09
C ARG A 192 -8.49 -4.51 -19.53
N GLU A 193 -9.08 -5.22 -18.58
CA GLU A 193 -10.32 -4.82 -17.90
C GLU A 193 -10.16 -3.48 -17.17
N VAL A 194 -9.07 -3.29 -16.42
CA VAL A 194 -8.75 -2.02 -15.75
C VAL A 194 -8.63 -0.86 -16.74
N LEU A 195 -7.97 -1.08 -17.88
CA LEU A 195 -7.81 -0.07 -18.92
C LEU A 195 -9.09 0.17 -19.74
N GLY A 196 -10.10 -0.69 -19.61
CA GLY A 196 -11.37 -0.59 -20.30
C GLY A 196 -11.28 -1.03 -21.77
N VAL A 197 -10.36 -1.95 -22.07
CA VAL A 197 -10.28 -2.64 -23.38
C VAL A 197 -11.31 -3.74 -23.43
N ASP A 198 -11.48 -4.47 -22.32
CA ASP A 198 -12.48 -5.54 -22.17
C ASP A 198 -13.60 -5.06 -21.22
N ASP A 199 -14.82 -5.52 -21.46
CA ASP A 199 -15.98 -5.24 -20.61
C ASP A 199 -15.89 -5.99 -19.29
N TYR A 200 -16.49 -5.42 -18.24
CA TYR A 200 -16.56 -6.01 -16.91
C TYR A 200 -17.90 -5.71 -16.24
N THR A 201 -18.30 -6.60 -15.36
CA THR A 201 -19.42 -6.35 -14.44
C THR A 201 -18.95 -5.67 -13.17
N PRO A 202 -19.83 -4.95 -12.43
CA PRO A 202 -19.47 -4.36 -11.14
C PRO A 202 -18.92 -5.37 -10.11
N ALA A 203 -19.37 -6.62 -10.16
CA ALA A 203 -18.89 -7.68 -9.28
C ALA A 203 -17.46 -8.12 -9.65
N GLU A 204 -17.17 -8.31 -10.94
CA GLU A 204 -15.82 -8.60 -11.42
C GLU A 204 -14.86 -7.47 -11.10
N LEU A 205 -15.31 -6.21 -11.28
CA LEU A 205 -14.50 -5.04 -10.94
C LEU A 205 -14.06 -5.02 -9.47
N SER A 206 -14.94 -5.44 -8.55
CA SER A 206 -14.59 -5.54 -7.12
C SER A 206 -13.54 -6.63 -6.88
N GLN A 207 -13.59 -7.73 -7.62
CA GLN A 207 -12.65 -8.85 -7.52
C GLN A 207 -11.29 -8.54 -8.16
N LEU A 208 -11.23 -7.61 -9.13
CA LEU A 208 -9.97 -7.22 -9.75
C LEU A 208 -8.89 -6.77 -8.75
N TRP A 209 -9.32 -6.19 -7.64
CA TRP A 209 -8.44 -5.65 -6.59
C TRP A 209 -8.25 -6.62 -5.43
N ALA A 210 -8.85 -7.82 -5.50
CA ALA A 210 -8.63 -8.84 -4.48
C ALA A 210 -7.15 -9.26 -4.50
N PRO A 211 -6.53 -9.47 -3.32
CA PRO A 211 -5.19 -10.04 -3.24
C PRO A 211 -5.14 -11.39 -3.95
N ASP A 212 -3.96 -11.73 -4.48
CA ASP A 212 -3.72 -13.08 -4.98
C ASP A 212 -3.67 -14.13 -3.84
N ALA A 213 -3.41 -15.39 -4.19
CA ALA A 213 -3.33 -16.48 -3.23
C ALA A 213 -2.24 -16.27 -2.16
N ASP A 214 -1.20 -15.49 -2.49
CA ASP A 214 -0.11 -15.13 -1.59
C ASP A 214 -0.38 -13.86 -0.78
N GLY A 215 -1.57 -13.26 -0.95
CA GLY A 215 -2.00 -12.04 -0.30
C GLY A 215 -1.37 -10.78 -0.87
N GLN A 216 -0.79 -10.84 -2.08
CA GLN A 216 -0.22 -9.68 -2.76
C GLN A 216 -1.31 -8.87 -3.45
N GLU A 217 -1.20 -7.53 -3.33
CA GLU A 217 -2.11 -6.63 -4.04
C GLU A 217 -1.83 -6.60 -5.53
N TYR A 218 -2.91 -6.55 -6.29
CA TYR A 218 -2.84 -6.24 -7.70
C TYR A 218 -2.41 -4.78 -7.89
N GLN A 219 -1.23 -4.54 -8.47
CA GLN A 219 -0.59 -3.22 -8.59
C GLN A 219 -0.35 -2.80 -10.06
N PRO A 220 -1.40 -2.59 -10.86
CA PRO A 220 -1.25 -2.32 -12.28
C PRO A 220 -0.57 -0.96 -12.59
N TRP A 221 -0.60 0.02 -11.67
CA TRP A 221 0.13 1.28 -11.84
C TRP A 221 1.64 1.09 -11.99
N ARG A 222 2.20 0.02 -11.42
CA ARG A 222 3.62 -0.30 -11.56
C ARG A 222 4.02 -0.49 -13.02
N TRP A 223 3.17 -1.09 -13.83
CA TRP A 223 3.45 -1.29 -15.26
C TRP A 223 3.30 0.01 -16.03
N ILE A 224 2.38 0.88 -15.64
CA ILE A 224 2.24 2.23 -16.19
C ILE A 224 3.49 3.06 -15.91
N ASP A 225 4.02 2.99 -14.69
CA ASP A 225 5.24 3.70 -14.32
C ASP A 225 6.47 3.16 -15.06
N LEU A 226 6.61 1.84 -15.18
CA LEU A 226 7.68 1.22 -15.96
C LEU A 226 7.62 1.65 -17.44
N TRP A 227 6.44 1.63 -18.04
CA TRP A 227 6.24 2.04 -19.41
C TRP A 227 6.58 3.53 -19.62
N ASN A 228 6.17 4.39 -18.70
CA ASN A 228 6.46 5.82 -18.74
C ASN A 228 7.95 6.13 -18.56
N CYS A 229 8.67 5.38 -17.75
CA CYS A 229 10.13 5.51 -17.63
C CYS A 229 10.86 5.14 -18.91
N GLU A 230 10.36 4.18 -19.68
CA GLU A 230 10.96 3.75 -20.96
C GLU A 230 10.58 4.68 -22.13
N HIS A 231 9.51 5.44 -21.99
CA HIS A 231 8.95 6.33 -23.00
C HIS A 231 8.72 7.74 -22.39
N PRO A 232 9.80 8.44 -22.01
CA PRO A 232 9.65 9.79 -21.46
C PRO A 232 9.00 10.71 -22.51
N PRO A 233 8.21 11.72 -22.06
CA PRO A 233 7.64 12.69 -22.98
C PRO A 233 8.73 13.37 -23.80
N VAL A 234 8.43 13.63 -25.05
CA VAL A 234 9.36 14.39 -25.92
C VAL A 234 9.43 15.80 -25.35
N GLU A 235 10.57 16.16 -24.77
CA GLU A 235 10.82 17.54 -24.39
C GLU A 235 10.84 18.36 -25.66
N TYR A 236 9.89 19.30 -25.78
CA TYR A 236 9.94 20.30 -26.85
C TYR A 236 11.23 21.10 -26.68
N GLN A 237 12.18 20.89 -27.57
CA GLN A 237 13.36 21.74 -27.74
C GLN A 237 12.98 23.08 -28.33
#